data_0eb0fd18324c7eb7028227cf6afb4462
#
_entry.id   0eb0fd18324c7eb7028227cf6afb4462
#
_cell.length_a   1.000
_cell.length_b   1.000
_cell.length_c   1.000
_cell.angle_alpha   90.00
_cell.angle_beta   90.00
_cell.angle_gamma   90.00
#
_symmetry.space_group_name_H-M   'P 1'
#
loop_
_entity.id
_entity.type
_entity.pdbx_description
1 polymer ?
#
loop_
_entity_poly.entity_id
_entity_poly.type
_entity_poly.pdbx_seq_one_letter_code
_entity_poly.pdbx_strand_id
1 'polypeptide(L)'
;MSDLVKELLKTVDNSLSVEGANVKVLDAAKFRKNICKLVECSALASDSTAGWSRYLIRSAALELGVIPASIHELYLARGRGEAPMTFTVPAFNLRALSYHAARAMFRSAKKINAGAFIFEIARSEIGYTGQRPAEYATNILAAAISEGFVGPVFIQGDHFQISAKKYMADPQAELQTVRDLSIESIGAGFFNIDVDTSTLVDINLPTVPEQQKLNCELSAQLSAFIREHEPQGVTISIGGEIGEVGTNNSTEPELRAYMDGYNVEMKKLAHGMPGLSKISVLTGTSHGGTVLADGSLAKVTIAFDVLRDLSRVARKEYGMGGTVQHGASTVAEENFNKFVQNEAIEVHLATNFMTMFFDNIPADFKKEMYAWLDVNSAGDRKPGMTDEQFYYKARKNAIGPFKAKSYALPEAELAKLGAAWEAQFDKLFNLLGMKDTKQVVDQFITTVKVAPKLSNYVKDAVESEDVSDLSD
;
A
#
# COMPACT_ATOMS: atom_id res chain seq x y z
N MET A 1 27.26 -15.93 16.43
CA MET A 1 26.09 -15.05 16.66
C MET A 1 26.59 -13.81 17.40
N SER A 2 26.31 -12.62 16.88
CA SER A 2 26.73 -11.36 17.49
C SER A 2 25.99 -11.13 18.83
N ASP A 3 26.56 -10.30 19.73
CA ASP A 3 25.91 -10.01 21.00
C ASP A 3 24.60 -9.25 20.80
N LEU A 4 24.51 -8.42 19.75
CA LEU A 4 23.26 -7.77 19.33
C LEU A 4 22.13 -8.77 19.07
N VAL A 5 22.39 -9.83 18.29
CA VAL A 5 21.37 -10.85 18.01
C VAL A 5 20.95 -11.58 19.26
N LYS A 6 21.89 -11.89 20.18
CA LYS A 6 21.56 -12.51 21.48
C LYS A 6 20.62 -11.60 22.30
N GLU A 7 20.88 -10.30 22.34
CA GLU A 7 20.00 -9.35 23.04
C GLU A 7 18.61 -9.28 22.40
N LEU A 8 18.51 -9.24 21.07
CA LEU A 8 17.22 -9.27 20.39
C LEU A 8 16.44 -10.57 20.67
N LEU A 9 17.11 -11.72 20.71
CA LEU A 9 16.46 -12.98 21.07
C LEU A 9 15.94 -12.99 22.52
N LYS A 10 16.65 -12.36 23.46
CA LYS A 10 16.16 -12.20 24.84
C LYS A 10 14.90 -11.35 24.91
N THR A 11 14.74 -10.32 24.07
CA THR A 11 13.52 -9.49 24.07
C THR A 11 12.27 -10.29 23.76
N VAL A 12 12.40 -11.38 23.00
CA VAL A 12 11.30 -12.32 22.68
C VAL A 12 11.39 -13.61 23.50
N ASP A 13 11.98 -13.56 24.71
CA ASP A 13 12.11 -14.68 25.65
C ASP A 13 12.76 -15.94 25.04
N ASN A 14 13.76 -15.74 24.17
CA ASN A 14 14.43 -16.82 23.42
C ASN A 14 13.47 -17.78 22.70
N SER A 15 12.34 -17.26 22.23
CA SER A 15 11.36 -18.04 21.44
C SER A 15 11.79 -18.30 20.01
N LEU A 16 12.90 -17.71 19.58
CA LEU A 16 13.58 -17.93 18.31
C LEU A 16 15.00 -18.47 18.54
N SER A 17 15.53 -19.20 17.56
CA SER A 17 16.97 -19.47 17.45
C SER A 17 17.52 -19.03 16.10
N VAL A 18 18.83 -18.73 16.06
CA VAL A 18 19.54 -18.28 14.85
C VAL A 18 20.82 -19.08 14.69
N GLU A 19 20.96 -19.77 13.55
CA GLU A 19 22.16 -20.47 13.15
C GLU A 19 22.60 -20.00 11.74
N GLY A 20 23.64 -19.16 11.71
CA GLY A 20 24.03 -18.46 10.47
C GLY A 20 22.90 -17.51 10.02
N ALA A 21 22.33 -17.75 8.85
CA ALA A 21 21.17 -17.04 8.33
C ALA A 21 19.84 -17.76 8.62
N ASN A 22 19.87 -18.95 9.23
CA ASN A 22 18.64 -19.70 9.50
C ASN A 22 18.03 -19.27 10.82
N VAL A 23 16.75 -18.88 10.78
CA VAL A 23 15.93 -18.55 11.94
C VAL A 23 14.88 -19.63 12.14
N LYS A 24 14.76 -20.13 13.37
CA LYS A 24 13.74 -21.13 13.75
C LYS A 24 12.86 -20.59 14.86
N VAL A 25 11.57 -20.85 14.79
CA VAL A 25 10.61 -20.56 15.85
C VAL A 25 10.58 -21.74 16.81
N LEU A 26 11.09 -21.54 18.02
CA LEU A 26 11.12 -22.56 19.09
C LEU A 26 9.80 -22.62 19.85
N ASP A 27 9.14 -21.48 20.04
CA ASP A 27 7.86 -21.36 20.76
C ASP A 27 7.01 -20.27 20.11
N ALA A 28 6.07 -20.68 19.27
CA ALA A 28 5.21 -19.77 18.52
C ALA A 28 4.28 -18.94 19.44
N ALA A 29 3.80 -19.50 20.54
CA ALA A 29 2.91 -18.78 21.46
C ALA A 29 3.66 -17.67 22.21
N LYS A 30 4.84 -17.99 22.70
CA LYS A 30 5.73 -17.02 23.36
C LYS A 30 6.20 -15.95 22.39
N PHE A 31 6.55 -16.31 21.16
CA PHE A 31 6.94 -15.38 20.12
C PHE A 31 5.81 -14.38 19.80
N ARG A 32 4.58 -14.87 19.56
CA ARG A 32 3.41 -14.01 19.33
C ARG A 32 3.18 -13.01 20.45
N LYS A 33 3.37 -13.42 21.70
CA LYS A 33 3.17 -12.54 22.85
C LYS A 33 4.21 -11.40 22.92
N ASN A 34 5.44 -11.63 22.49
CA ASN A 34 6.56 -10.71 22.68
C ASN A 34 7.03 -10.01 21.39
N ILE A 35 6.47 -10.34 20.22
CA ILE A 35 6.93 -9.84 18.91
C ILE A 35 6.88 -8.32 18.80
N CYS A 36 5.96 -7.65 19.53
CA CYS A 36 5.87 -6.19 19.57
C CYS A 36 7.22 -5.51 19.94
N LYS A 37 8.03 -6.15 20.78
CA LYS A 37 9.36 -5.64 21.16
C LYS A 37 10.32 -5.59 19.96
N LEU A 38 10.27 -6.59 19.06
CA LEU A 38 11.04 -6.55 17.82
C LEU A 38 10.45 -5.54 16.82
N VAL A 39 9.13 -5.35 16.82
CA VAL A 39 8.48 -4.31 16.00
C VAL A 39 8.96 -2.93 16.42
N GLU A 40 9.00 -2.64 17.72
CA GLU A 40 9.54 -1.37 18.24
C GLU A 40 10.99 -1.18 17.82
N CYS A 41 11.85 -2.20 17.96
CA CYS A 41 13.23 -2.16 17.47
C CYS A 41 13.30 -1.92 15.95
N SER A 42 12.43 -2.58 15.17
CA SER A 42 12.33 -2.39 13.72
C SER A 42 11.96 -0.98 13.30
N ALA A 43 11.04 -0.34 14.04
CA ALA A 43 10.47 0.95 13.69
C ALA A 43 11.27 2.15 14.27
N LEU A 44 11.93 1.97 15.41
CA LEU A 44 12.50 3.07 16.18
C LEU A 44 14.02 3.04 16.30
N ALA A 45 14.65 1.85 16.18
CA ALA A 45 16.10 1.78 16.19
C ALA A 45 16.67 2.17 14.83
N SER A 46 17.92 2.61 14.83
CA SER A 46 18.71 2.81 13.63
C SER A 46 19.55 1.57 13.33
N ASP A 47 20.11 1.50 12.11
CA ASP A 47 21.17 0.59 11.73
C ASP A 47 20.89 -0.92 11.88
N SER A 48 21.88 -1.64 12.40
CA SER A 48 21.87 -3.10 12.53
C SER A 48 20.78 -3.64 13.44
N THR A 49 20.35 -2.89 14.46
CA THR A 49 19.28 -3.33 15.38
C THR A 49 17.96 -3.42 14.66
N ALA A 50 17.60 -2.37 13.91
CA ALA A 50 16.40 -2.38 13.08
C ALA A 50 16.48 -3.47 11.99
N GLY A 51 17.62 -3.57 11.32
CA GLY A 51 17.84 -4.57 10.27
C GLY A 51 17.67 -6.01 10.77
N TRP A 52 18.32 -6.37 11.86
CA TRP A 52 18.18 -7.69 12.46
C TRP A 52 16.75 -7.98 12.95
N SER A 53 16.08 -7.00 13.56
CA SER A 53 14.70 -7.16 14.02
C SER A 53 13.77 -7.48 12.84
N ARG A 54 13.93 -6.76 11.72
CA ARG A 54 13.19 -6.98 10.47
C ARG A 54 13.48 -8.36 9.89
N TYR A 55 14.74 -8.75 9.84
CA TYR A 55 15.15 -10.05 9.34
C TYR A 55 14.58 -11.21 10.17
N LEU A 56 14.63 -11.11 11.51
CA LEU A 56 14.08 -12.12 12.42
C LEU A 56 12.57 -12.29 12.22
N ILE A 57 11.82 -11.19 12.18
CA ILE A 57 10.36 -11.22 11.96
C ILE A 57 10.04 -11.80 10.57
N ARG A 58 10.74 -11.34 9.54
CA ARG A 58 10.51 -11.79 8.15
C ARG A 58 10.76 -13.29 7.99
N SER A 59 11.83 -13.80 8.60
CA SER A 59 12.16 -15.23 8.58
C SER A 59 11.16 -16.07 9.38
N ALA A 60 10.81 -15.62 10.59
CA ALA A 60 9.82 -16.29 11.44
C ALA A 60 8.43 -16.31 10.79
N ALA A 61 8.06 -15.29 10.02
CA ALA A 61 6.81 -15.25 9.29
C ALA A 61 6.68 -16.44 8.31
N LEU A 62 7.72 -16.70 7.52
CA LEU A 62 7.72 -17.83 6.59
C LEU A 62 7.60 -19.17 7.29
N GLU A 63 8.24 -19.33 8.44
CA GLU A 63 8.16 -20.57 9.23
C GLU A 63 6.77 -20.78 9.83
N LEU A 64 6.11 -19.69 10.25
CA LEU A 64 4.77 -19.71 10.80
C LEU A 64 3.65 -19.72 9.73
N GLY A 65 4.01 -19.79 8.45
CA GLY A 65 3.05 -19.85 7.35
C GLY A 65 2.39 -18.49 7.03
N VAL A 66 3.00 -17.39 7.43
CA VAL A 66 2.63 -16.01 7.05
C VAL A 66 3.49 -15.60 5.86
N ILE A 67 2.94 -15.66 4.67
CA ILE A 67 3.73 -15.62 3.43
C ILE A 67 3.34 -14.39 2.60
N PRO A 68 4.24 -13.42 2.37
CA PRO A 68 4.00 -12.39 1.36
C PRO A 68 3.72 -13.02 0.01
N ALA A 69 2.69 -12.53 -0.66
CA ALA A 69 2.20 -13.11 -1.90
C ALA A 69 1.75 -12.05 -2.90
N SER A 70 1.70 -12.44 -4.16
CA SER A 70 1.07 -11.67 -5.23
C SER A 70 -0.40 -12.04 -5.37
N ILE A 71 -1.25 -11.04 -5.62
CA ILE A 71 -2.67 -11.25 -5.91
C ILE A 71 -2.93 -11.46 -7.42
N HIS A 72 -1.89 -11.45 -8.25
CA HIS A 72 -1.94 -11.48 -9.72
C HIS A 72 -2.89 -12.54 -10.27
N GLU A 73 -2.72 -13.80 -9.85
CA GLU A 73 -3.50 -14.92 -10.39
C GLU A 73 -4.99 -14.83 -10.05
N LEU A 74 -5.34 -14.30 -8.88
CA LEU A 74 -6.74 -14.03 -8.53
C LEU A 74 -7.35 -12.98 -9.45
N TYR A 75 -6.60 -11.93 -9.80
CA TYR A 75 -7.07 -10.88 -10.71
C TYR A 75 -7.23 -11.40 -12.13
N LEU A 76 -6.27 -12.16 -12.63
CA LEU A 76 -6.41 -12.79 -13.95
C LEU A 76 -7.55 -13.82 -14.00
N ALA A 77 -7.74 -14.60 -12.93
CA ALA A 77 -8.90 -15.51 -12.81
C ALA A 77 -10.24 -14.75 -12.87
N ARG A 78 -10.27 -13.55 -12.28
CA ARG A 78 -11.43 -12.65 -12.39
C ARG A 78 -11.63 -12.15 -13.84
N GLY A 79 -10.55 -11.81 -14.53
CA GLY A 79 -10.54 -11.43 -15.94
C GLY A 79 -11.10 -12.55 -16.84
N ARG A 80 -10.75 -13.81 -16.56
CA ARG A 80 -11.25 -14.99 -17.28
C ARG A 80 -12.66 -15.43 -16.88
N GLY A 81 -13.26 -14.79 -15.85
CA GLY A 81 -14.59 -15.18 -15.32
C GLY A 81 -14.58 -16.43 -14.45
N GLU A 82 -13.44 -16.88 -13.98
CA GLU A 82 -13.27 -18.07 -13.13
C GLU A 82 -13.44 -17.74 -11.62
N ALA A 83 -13.08 -16.53 -11.21
CA ALA A 83 -13.25 -16.05 -9.85
C ALA A 83 -14.56 -15.25 -9.69
N PRO A 84 -15.21 -15.30 -8.50
CA PRO A 84 -16.49 -14.64 -8.29
C PRO A 84 -16.39 -13.12 -8.32
N MET A 85 -17.47 -12.45 -8.77
CA MET A 85 -17.62 -10.99 -8.85
C MET A 85 -18.33 -10.41 -7.60
N THR A 86 -18.38 -11.16 -6.52
CA THR A 86 -19.18 -10.84 -5.30
C THR A 86 -18.48 -9.98 -4.28
N PHE A 87 -17.25 -9.58 -4.54
CA PHE A 87 -16.44 -8.74 -3.65
C PHE A 87 -15.56 -7.78 -4.45
N THR A 88 -15.16 -6.69 -3.83
CA THR A 88 -14.09 -5.77 -4.30
C THR A 88 -12.96 -5.82 -3.29
N VAL A 89 -11.73 -6.02 -3.74
CA VAL A 89 -10.55 -6.10 -2.86
C VAL A 89 -10.25 -4.72 -2.27
N PRO A 90 -10.28 -4.53 -0.94
CA PRO A 90 -9.83 -3.30 -0.33
C PRO A 90 -8.32 -3.29 -0.18
N ALA A 91 -7.69 -2.17 -0.54
CA ALA A 91 -6.30 -1.87 -0.29
C ALA A 91 -6.21 -0.69 0.71
N PHE A 92 -5.42 -0.85 1.76
CA PHE A 92 -5.42 0.08 2.89
C PHE A 92 -4.03 0.68 3.12
N ASN A 93 -3.93 2.01 3.01
CA ASN A 93 -2.72 2.76 3.37
C ASN A 93 -2.67 2.98 4.89
N LEU A 94 -1.83 2.24 5.58
CA LEU A 94 -1.65 2.34 7.03
C LEU A 94 -0.46 3.25 7.35
N ARG A 95 -0.71 4.56 7.47
CA ARG A 95 0.30 5.61 7.61
C ARG A 95 0.88 5.74 9.03
N ALA A 96 0.04 5.58 10.06
CA ALA A 96 0.43 5.69 11.47
C ALA A 96 0.23 4.37 12.20
N LEU A 97 1.21 3.99 13.05
CA LEU A 97 1.13 2.77 13.87
C LEU A 97 0.71 1.54 13.05
N SER A 98 1.32 1.34 11.88
CA SER A 98 0.93 0.33 10.89
C SER A 98 0.82 -1.09 11.49
N TYR A 99 1.69 -1.45 12.46
CA TYR A 99 1.58 -2.71 13.19
C TYR A 99 0.26 -2.83 13.96
N HIS A 100 -0.14 -1.78 14.70
CA HIS A 100 -1.36 -1.80 15.52
C HIS A 100 -2.62 -1.79 14.64
N ALA A 101 -2.62 -0.99 13.57
CA ALA A 101 -3.72 -0.94 12.61
C ALA A 101 -3.87 -2.27 11.86
N ALA A 102 -2.76 -2.88 11.42
CA ALA A 102 -2.77 -4.18 10.75
C ALA A 102 -3.27 -5.30 11.68
N ARG A 103 -2.94 -5.28 12.98
CA ARG A 103 -3.51 -6.21 13.95
C ARG A 103 -5.03 -6.12 13.99
N ALA A 104 -5.57 -4.92 14.04
CA ALA A 104 -7.02 -4.69 14.01
C ALA A 104 -7.65 -5.26 12.72
N MET A 105 -6.99 -5.06 11.57
CA MET A 105 -7.44 -5.61 10.29
C MET A 105 -7.43 -7.15 10.28
N PHE A 106 -6.35 -7.79 10.76
CA PHE A 106 -6.31 -9.26 10.83
C PHE A 106 -7.37 -9.83 11.79
N ARG A 107 -7.67 -9.16 12.92
CA ARG A 107 -8.76 -9.57 13.79
C ARG A 107 -10.10 -9.51 13.07
N SER A 108 -10.36 -8.41 12.37
CA SER A 108 -11.56 -8.24 11.55
C SER A 108 -11.68 -9.31 10.45
N ALA A 109 -10.59 -9.54 9.71
CA ALA A 109 -10.54 -10.55 8.65
C ALA A 109 -10.86 -11.97 9.18
N LYS A 110 -10.32 -12.33 10.33
CA LYS A 110 -10.57 -13.66 10.95
C LYS A 110 -12.03 -13.88 11.34
N LYS A 111 -12.76 -12.85 11.76
CA LYS A 111 -14.19 -12.95 12.15
C LYS A 111 -15.07 -13.45 11.00
N ILE A 112 -14.73 -13.11 9.77
CA ILE A 112 -15.54 -13.41 8.60
C ILE A 112 -14.81 -14.25 7.55
N ASN A 113 -13.66 -14.84 7.91
CA ASN A 113 -12.83 -15.64 7.02
C ASN A 113 -12.45 -14.89 5.73
N ALA A 114 -12.09 -13.61 5.86
CA ALA A 114 -11.60 -12.81 4.75
C ALA A 114 -10.12 -13.11 4.44
N GLY A 115 -9.75 -13.10 3.15
CA GLY A 115 -8.38 -13.32 2.69
C GLY A 115 -7.94 -12.37 1.57
N ALA A 116 -8.88 -11.81 0.81
CA ALA A 116 -8.57 -10.96 -0.35
C ALA A 116 -8.52 -9.47 0.03
N PHE A 117 -7.54 -9.05 0.83
CA PHE A 117 -7.32 -7.67 1.23
C PHE A 117 -5.83 -7.33 1.19
N ILE A 118 -5.51 -6.07 0.93
CA ILE A 118 -4.16 -5.58 0.66
C ILE A 118 -3.76 -4.55 1.71
N PHE A 119 -2.50 -4.60 2.14
CA PHE A 119 -1.82 -3.55 2.89
C PHE A 119 -0.95 -2.77 1.93
N GLU A 120 -1.07 -1.45 1.90
CA GLU A 120 -0.32 -0.67 0.94
C GLU A 120 0.31 0.59 1.55
N ILE A 121 1.33 1.10 0.86
CA ILE A 121 1.99 2.35 1.17
C ILE A 121 2.48 2.99 -0.13
N ALA A 122 2.18 4.29 -0.31
CA ALA A 122 2.60 5.05 -1.47
C ALA A 122 4.04 5.55 -1.35
N ARG A 123 4.67 5.88 -2.51
CA ARG A 123 6.01 6.47 -2.54
C ARG A 123 6.11 7.73 -1.66
N SER A 124 5.12 8.62 -1.75
CA SER A 124 5.03 9.82 -0.91
C SER A 124 4.91 9.48 0.57
N GLU A 125 4.09 8.50 0.92
CA GLU A 125 3.85 8.06 2.29
C GLU A 125 5.09 7.44 2.93
N ILE A 126 5.86 6.66 2.17
CA ILE A 126 7.18 6.14 2.60
C ILE A 126 8.06 7.30 3.07
N GLY A 127 8.04 8.42 2.33
CA GLY A 127 8.82 9.61 2.65
C GLY A 127 8.40 10.24 3.98
N TYR A 128 7.18 10.74 4.09
CA TYR A 128 6.78 11.53 5.26
C TYR A 128 6.50 10.70 6.53
N THR A 129 6.22 9.40 6.40
CA THR A 129 6.07 8.52 7.57
C THR A 129 7.39 7.96 8.05
N GLY A 130 8.42 8.00 7.21
CA GLY A 130 9.70 7.33 7.45
C GLY A 130 9.57 5.82 7.55
N GLN A 131 8.55 5.21 6.95
CA GLN A 131 8.33 3.75 6.90
C GLN A 131 8.85 3.20 5.58
N ARG A 132 10.15 2.90 5.49
CA ARG A 132 10.72 2.24 4.32
C ARG A 132 10.08 0.86 4.11
N PRO A 133 10.10 0.31 2.88
CA PRO A 133 9.46 -0.97 2.54
C PRO A 133 9.77 -2.11 3.51
N ALA A 134 11.03 -2.25 3.94
CA ALA A 134 11.42 -3.29 4.89
C ALA A 134 10.76 -3.15 6.27
N GLU A 135 10.59 -1.92 6.77
CA GLU A 135 9.88 -1.64 8.03
C GLU A 135 8.38 -1.93 7.87
N TYR A 136 7.78 -1.39 6.81
CA TYR A 136 6.35 -1.55 6.56
C TYR A 136 5.95 -3.03 6.45
N ALA A 137 6.62 -3.79 5.58
CA ALA A 137 6.36 -5.22 5.44
C ALA A 137 6.53 -5.97 6.77
N THR A 138 7.57 -5.64 7.53
CA THR A 138 7.82 -6.25 8.85
C THR A 138 6.68 -5.98 9.82
N ASN A 139 6.16 -4.76 9.87
CA ASN A 139 5.04 -4.38 10.73
C ASN A 139 3.78 -5.18 10.38
N ILE A 140 3.47 -5.33 9.09
CA ILE A 140 2.32 -6.10 8.61
C ILE A 140 2.46 -7.59 8.94
N LEU A 141 3.62 -8.18 8.67
CA LEU A 141 3.87 -9.60 8.95
C LEU A 141 3.89 -9.91 10.44
N ALA A 142 4.46 -9.02 11.25
CA ALA A 142 4.43 -9.13 12.71
C ALA A 142 2.98 -9.08 13.25
N ALA A 143 2.15 -8.21 12.68
CA ALA A 143 0.73 -8.14 13.02
C ALA A 143 -0.01 -9.44 12.70
N ALA A 144 0.23 -10.02 11.52
CA ALA A 144 -0.32 -11.33 11.14
C ALA A 144 0.11 -12.43 12.12
N ILE A 145 1.41 -12.48 12.47
CA ILE A 145 1.93 -13.43 13.47
C ILE A 145 1.25 -13.23 14.81
N SER A 146 1.16 -11.98 15.31
CA SER A 146 0.53 -11.66 16.59
C SER A 146 -0.91 -12.15 16.69
N GLU A 147 -1.67 -11.97 15.62
CA GLU A 147 -3.09 -12.35 15.57
C GLU A 147 -3.30 -13.81 15.13
N GLY A 148 -2.21 -14.57 14.90
CA GLY A 148 -2.27 -15.97 14.51
C GLY A 148 -2.90 -16.20 13.12
N PHE A 149 -2.77 -15.24 12.23
CA PHE A 149 -3.15 -15.39 10.83
C PHE A 149 -2.15 -16.31 10.13
N VAL A 150 -2.64 -17.16 9.22
CA VAL A 150 -1.83 -18.08 8.40
C VAL A 150 -2.33 -17.99 6.96
N GLY A 151 -1.41 -17.90 6.03
CA GLY A 151 -1.71 -17.82 4.59
C GLY A 151 -1.01 -16.66 3.90
N PRO A 152 -1.43 -16.35 2.67
CA PRO A 152 -0.87 -15.26 1.90
C PRO A 152 -1.22 -13.90 2.53
N VAL A 153 -0.23 -13.00 2.51
CA VAL A 153 -0.36 -11.60 2.92
C VAL A 153 0.02 -10.75 1.72
N PHE A 154 -0.92 -9.95 1.24
CA PHE A 154 -0.71 -9.07 0.10
C PHE A 154 -0.24 -7.70 0.58
N ILE A 155 0.98 -7.34 0.17
CA ILE A 155 1.62 -6.05 0.46
C ILE A 155 1.88 -5.36 -0.86
N GLN A 156 1.47 -4.10 -0.99
CA GLN A 156 1.46 -3.33 -2.22
C GLN A 156 2.24 -2.04 -2.10
N GLY A 157 3.04 -1.73 -3.13
CA GLY A 157 3.51 -0.38 -3.38
C GLY A 157 2.42 0.37 -4.15
N ASP A 158 1.75 1.29 -3.46
CA ASP A 158 0.74 2.15 -4.03
C ASP A 158 1.41 3.36 -4.69
N HIS A 159 0.96 3.77 -5.87
CA HIS A 159 1.53 4.91 -6.59
C HIS A 159 3.07 4.97 -6.54
N PHE A 160 3.76 3.97 -7.11
CA PHE A 160 5.19 4.14 -7.41
C PHE A 160 5.31 5.13 -8.56
N GLN A 161 4.99 6.38 -8.19
CA GLN A 161 4.72 7.48 -9.09
C GLN A 161 6.00 8.14 -9.58
N ILE A 162 6.04 8.44 -10.87
CA ILE A 162 7.02 9.36 -11.47
C ILE A 162 6.61 10.80 -11.14
N SER A 163 7.52 11.58 -10.57
CA SER A 163 7.33 13.02 -10.43
C SER A 163 7.56 13.71 -11.79
N ALA A 164 6.53 14.34 -12.34
CA ALA A 164 6.66 15.08 -13.59
C ALA A 164 7.74 16.16 -13.49
N LYS A 165 7.80 16.88 -12.37
CA LYS A 165 8.80 17.94 -12.13
C LYS A 165 10.22 17.39 -12.15
N LYS A 166 10.49 16.28 -11.45
CA LYS A 166 11.82 15.67 -11.41
C LYS A 166 12.18 15.03 -12.74
N TYR A 167 11.21 14.36 -13.37
CA TYR A 167 11.39 13.75 -14.69
C TYR A 167 11.76 14.79 -15.76
N MET A 168 11.11 15.95 -15.78
CA MET A 168 11.44 17.02 -16.72
C MET A 168 12.82 17.64 -16.45
N ALA A 169 13.31 17.59 -15.21
CA ALA A 169 14.66 18.05 -14.86
C ALA A 169 15.73 17.03 -15.23
N ASP A 170 15.52 15.75 -14.89
CA ASP A 170 16.43 14.63 -15.21
C ASP A 170 15.63 13.31 -15.31
N PRO A 171 15.21 12.91 -16.51
CA PRO A 171 14.42 11.71 -16.74
C PRO A 171 15.08 10.43 -16.22
N GLN A 172 16.41 10.31 -16.37
CA GLN A 172 17.11 9.08 -15.99
C GLN A 172 17.23 8.95 -14.47
N ALA A 173 17.51 10.06 -13.77
CA ALA A 173 17.58 10.06 -12.31
C ALA A 173 16.23 9.70 -11.69
N GLU A 174 15.12 10.29 -12.19
CA GLU A 174 13.79 10.03 -11.66
C GLU A 174 13.35 8.58 -11.92
N LEU A 175 13.59 8.03 -13.12
CA LEU A 175 13.33 6.63 -13.41
C LEU A 175 14.15 5.70 -12.53
N GLN A 176 15.43 6.04 -12.29
CA GLN A 176 16.28 5.24 -11.43
C GLN A 176 15.78 5.21 -9.99
N THR A 177 15.26 6.34 -9.48
CA THR A 177 14.67 6.40 -8.13
C THR A 177 13.50 5.43 -7.98
N VAL A 178 12.60 5.34 -8.97
CA VAL A 178 11.47 4.39 -8.93
C VAL A 178 11.93 2.94 -9.08
N ARG A 179 12.96 2.70 -9.91
CA ARG A 179 13.58 1.38 -10.04
C ARG A 179 14.22 0.91 -8.73
N ASP A 180 14.96 1.79 -8.06
CA ASP A 180 15.61 1.48 -6.78
C ASP A 180 14.56 1.19 -5.70
N LEU A 181 13.49 1.98 -5.64
CA LEU A 181 12.36 1.73 -4.74
C LEU A 181 11.68 0.38 -5.03
N SER A 182 11.52 0.03 -6.31
CA SER A 182 10.94 -1.27 -6.72
C SER A 182 11.82 -2.43 -6.25
N ILE A 183 13.14 -2.36 -6.43
CA ILE A 183 14.08 -3.38 -5.94
C ILE A 183 14.01 -3.52 -4.42
N GLU A 184 14.04 -2.40 -3.69
CA GLU A 184 13.93 -2.39 -2.22
C GLU A 184 12.62 -3.04 -1.77
N SER A 185 11.51 -2.70 -2.41
CA SER A 185 10.18 -3.21 -2.11
C SER A 185 10.06 -4.71 -2.39
N ILE A 186 10.54 -5.18 -3.54
CA ILE A 186 10.58 -6.61 -3.89
C ILE A 186 11.41 -7.38 -2.85
N GLY A 187 12.57 -6.85 -2.48
CA GLY A 187 13.43 -7.43 -1.44
C GLY A 187 12.77 -7.50 -0.06
N ALA A 188 11.87 -6.57 0.24
CA ALA A 188 11.06 -6.54 1.46
C ALA A 188 9.83 -7.47 1.42
N GLY A 189 9.42 -7.97 0.24
CA GLY A 189 8.26 -8.84 0.07
C GLY A 189 7.02 -8.14 -0.44
N PHE A 190 7.15 -6.98 -1.09
CA PHE A 190 6.07 -6.37 -1.85
C PHE A 190 5.96 -7.10 -3.19
N PHE A 191 4.93 -7.90 -3.33
CA PHE A 191 4.67 -8.64 -4.57
C PHE A 191 3.44 -8.13 -5.32
N ASN A 192 3.06 -6.90 -5.01
CA ASN A 192 2.05 -6.11 -5.70
C ASN A 192 2.61 -4.68 -5.81
N ILE A 193 2.65 -4.10 -7.02
CA ILE A 193 3.23 -2.77 -7.26
C ILE A 193 2.38 -2.04 -8.29
N ASP A 194 1.89 -0.86 -7.94
CA ASP A 194 1.20 0.04 -8.84
C ASP A 194 2.19 1.03 -9.44
N VAL A 195 2.46 0.85 -10.73
CA VAL A 195 3.32 1.74 -11.51
C VAL A 195 2.50 2.92 -11.96
N ASP A 196 2.90 4.10 -11.54
CA ASP A 196 2.20 5.34 -11.85
C ASP A 196 3.10 6.32 -12.60
N THR A 197 2.88 6.40 -13.90
CA THR A 197 3.53 7.37 -14.80
C THR A 197 2.54 8.40 -15.37
N SER A 198 1.34 8.41 -14.81
CA SER A 198 0.19 9.21 -15.26
C SER A 198 0.40 10.71 -15.16
N THR A 199 1.28 11.18 -14.28
CA THR A 199 1.67 12.60 -14.16
C THR A 199 2.29 13.16 -15.45
N LEU A 200 2.66 12.29 -16.39
CA LEU A 200 3.27 12.66 -17.68
C LEU A 200 2.29 12.60 -18.85
N VAL A 201 1.01 12.39 -18.59
CA VAL A 201 -0.04 12.54 -19.61
C VAL A 201 -0.15 14.00 -20.01
N ASP A 202 -0.11 14.28 -21.33
CA ASP A 202 -0.25 15.65 -21.87
C ASP A 202 -1.57 15.80 -22.63
N ILE A 203 -2.59 16.28 -21.95
CA ILE A 203 -3.94 16.48 -22.51
C ILE A 203 -4.02 17.58 -23.58
N ASN A 204 -2.95 18.35 -23.79
CA ASN A 204 -2.90 19.39 -24.84
C ASN A 204 -2.54 18.80 -26.21
N LEU A 205 -2.12 17.54 -26.28
CA LEU A 205 -1.81 16.89 -27.54
C LEU A 205 -3.10 16.52 -28.30
N PRO A 206 -3.05 16.49 -29.67
CA PRO A 206 -4.27 16.42 -30.50
C PRO A 206 -5.08 15.12 -30.33
N THR A 207 -4.42 14.00 -30.10
CA THR A 207 -5.07 12.69 -30.05
C THR A 207 -4.79 11.94 -28.74
N VAL A 208 -5.74 11.13 -28.29
CA VAL A 208 -5.59 10.35 -27.06
C VAL A 208 -4.34 9.46 -27.05
N PRO A 209 -3.98 8.75 -28.15
CA PRO A 209 -2.72 7.99 -28.17
C PRO A 209 -1.47 8.86 -28.00
N GLU A 210 -1.45 10.10 -28.56
CA GLU A 210 -0.34 11.03 -28.34
C GLU A 210 -0.28 11.50 -26.88
N GLN A 211 -1.44 11.82 -26.28
CA GLN A 211 -1.56 12.22 -24.88
C GLN A 211 -1.02 11.16 -23.91
N GLN A 212 -1.30 9.89 -24.19
CA GLN A 212 -0.92 8.73 -23.37
C GLN A 212 0.48 8.18 -23.69
N LYS A 213 1.15 8.64 -24.74
CA LYS A 213 2.37 8.03 -25.25
C LYS A 213 3.44 7.82 -24.18
N LEU A 214 3.79 8.87 -23.46
CA LEU A 214 4.85 8.81 -22.46
C LEU A 214 4.45 7.94 -21.25
N ASN A 215 3.18 8.02 -20.85
CA ASN A 215 2.61 7.15 -19.82
C ASN A 215 2.73 5.67 -20.21
N CYS A 216 2.36 5.29 -21.43
CA CYS A 216 2.48 3.92 -21.95
C CYS A 216 3.94 3.43 -21.97
N GLU A 217 4.84 4.24 -22.54
CA GLU A 217 6.26 3.88 -22.70
C GLU A 217 6.93 3.63 -21.35
N LEU A 218 6.72 4.52 -20.38
CA LEU A 218 7.37 4.42 -19.07
C LEU A 218 6.73 3.37 -18.17
N SER A 219 5.41 3.22 -18.20
CA SER A 219 4.74 2.11 -17.52
C SER A 219 5.26 0.76 -18.00
N ALA A 220 5.45 0.59 -19.32
CA ALA A 220 5.99 -0.63 -19.89
C ALA A 220 7.46 -0.85 -19.48
N GLN A 221 8.28 0.21 -19.48
CA GLN A 221 9.69 0.13 -19.04
C GLN A 221 9.80 -0.29 -17.57
N LEU A 222 9.01 0.30 -16.68
CA LEU A 222 9.02 -0.06 -15.26
C LEU A 222 8.43 -1.45 -15.04
N SER A 223 7.38 -1.83 -15.77
CA SER A 223 6.84 -3.19 -15.71
C SER A 223 7.86 -4.22 -16.17
N ALA A 224 8.55 -4.01 -17.29
CA ALA A 224 9.62 -4.90 -17.76
C ALA A 224 10.75 -5.02 -16.71
N PHE A 225 11.16 -3.91 -16.12
CA PHE A 225 12.13 -3.88 -15.05
C PHE A 225 11.70 -4.69 -13.82
N ILE A 226 10.44 -4.58 -13.39
CA ILE A 226 9.88 -5.37 -12.28
C ILE A 226 9.92 -6.86 -12.63
N ARG A 227 9.52 -7.24 -13.86
CA ARG A 227 9.56 -8.64 -14.35
C ARG A 227 10.96 -9.25 -14.31
N GLU A 228 11.99 -8.47 -14.62
CA GLU A 228 13.40 -8.92 -14.54
C GLU A 228 13.87 -9.18 -13.11
N HIS A 229 13.22 -8.55 -12.11
CA HIS A 229 13.62 -8.63 -10.70
C HIS A 229 12.67 -9.47 -9.83
N GLU A 230 11.69 -10.13 -10.44
CA GLU A 230 10.77 -11.02 -9.74
C GLU A 230 11.52 -12.19 -9.08
N PRO A 231 11.18 -12.55 -7.84
CA PRO A 231 11.67 -13.79 -7.26
C PRO A 231 11.17 -15.00 -8.05
N GLN A 232 12.00 -16.02 -8.14
CA GLN A 232 11.61 -17.23 -8.86
C GLN A 232 10.29 -17.81 -8.38
N GLY A 233 9.35 -18.03 -9.30
CA GLY A 233 8.03 -18.58 -9.05
C GLY A 233 7.01 -17.56 -8.55
N VAL A 234 7.37 -16.28 -8.46
CA VAL A 234 6.45 -15.18 -8.15
C VAL A 234 6.22 -14.35 -9.39
N THR A 235 4.96 -14.16 -9.78
CA THR A 235 4.56 -13.14 -10.75
C THR A 235 3.97 -11.97 -9.99
N ILE A 236 4.67 -10.85 -9.94
CA ILE A 236 4.22 -9.65 -9.22
C ILE A 236 2.96 -9.10 -9.87
N SER A 237 1.93 -8.80 -9.08
CA SER A 237 0.76 -8.06 -9.57
C SER A 237 1.18 -6.62 -9.85
N ILE A 238 1.07 -6.19 -11.11
CA ILE A 238 1.38 -4.83 -11.51
C ILE A 238 0.05 -4.14 -11.86
N GLY A 239 -0.20 -2.98 -11.24
CA GLY A 239 -1.24 -2.05 -11.61
C GLY A 239 -0.69 -0.93 -12.48
N GLY A 240 -1.54 -0.36 -13.31
CA GLY A 240 -1.25 0.85 -14.08
C GLY A 240 -2.25 1.96 -13.77
N GLU A 241 -1.95 3.17 -14.22
CA GLU A 241 -2.79 4.36 -14.03
C GLU A 241 -3.01 5.05 -15.37
N ILE A 242 -4.29 5.26 -15.76
CA ILE A 242 -4.59 5.98 -17.03
C ILE A 242 -4.19 7.46 -16.92
N GLY A 243 -4.26 8.01 -15.72
CA GLY A 243 -3.96 9.40 -15.41
C GLY A 243 -5.19 10.30 -15.37
N GLU A 244 -4.96 11.48 -14.82
CA GLU A 244 -5.97 12.53 -14.83
C GLU A 244 -6.12 13.10 -16.23
N VAL A 245 -7.34 13.05 -16.76
CA VAL A 245 -7.72 13.69 -18.01
C VAL A 245 -8.40 15.03 -17.66
N GLY A 246 -7.69 15.88 -16.96
CA GLY A 246 -8.23 17.13 -16.41
C GLY A 246 -9.24 16.86 -15.29
N THR A 247 -10.41 17.51 -15.32
CA THR A 247 -11.51 17.30 -14.35
C THR A 247 -12.53 16.26 -14.82
N ASN A 248 -12.26 15.56 -15.92
CA ASN A 248 -13.17 14.62 -16.54
C ASN A 248 -12.93 13.20 -16.06
N ASN A 249 -13.99 12.37 -16.05
CA ASN A 249 -13.87 10.94 -15.82
C ASN A 249 -13.12 10.27 -16.96
N SER A 250 -12.42 9.17 -16.66
CA SER A 250 -11.78 8.34 -17.68
C SER A 250 -12.81 7.75 -18.65
N THR A 251 -12.41 7.56 -19.89
CA THR A 251 -13.24 7.05 -20.98
C THR A 251 -12.70 5.74 -21.55
N GLU A 252 -13.54 4.96 -22.22
CA GLU A 252 -13.10 3.75 -22.92
C GLU A 252 -12.02 4.01 -23.98
N PRO A 253 -12.09 5.08 -24.83
CA PRO A 253 -11.00 5.40 -25.76
C PRO A 253 -9.66 5.64 -25.06
N GLU A 254 -9.64 6.28 -23.89
CA GLU A 254 -8.42 6.50 -23.11
C GLU A 254 -7.86 5.19 -22.57
N LEU A 255 -8.72 4.33 -22.00
CA LEU A 255 -8.32 3.00 -21.55
C LEU A 255 -7.69 2.18 -22.69
N ARG A 256 -8.33 2.17 -23.87
CA ARG A 256 -7.79 1.46 -25.04
C ARG A 256 -6.48 2.07 -25.51
N ALA A 257 -6.39 3.39 -25.62
CA ALA A 257 -5.16 4.05 -26.05
C ALA A 257 -3.99 3.73 -25.12
N TYR A 258 -4.23 3.79 -23.80
CA TYR A 258 -3.21 3.41 -22.82
C TYR A 258 -2.82 1.94 -22.95
N MET A 259 -3.78 1.02 -22.93
CA MET A 259 -3.49 -0.42 -22.94
C MET A 259 -2.87 -0.90 -24.26
N ASP A 260 -3.32 -0.37 -25.39
CA ASP A 260 -2.77 -0.72 -26.71
C ASP A 260 -1.32 -0.23 -26.82
N GLY A 261 -1.05 1.03 -26.40
CA GLY A 261 0.30 1.59 -26.36
C GLY A 261 1.21 0.82 -25.37
N TYR A 262 0.74 0.56 -24.17
CA TYR A 262 1.46 -0.24 -23.18
C TYR A 262 1.81 -1.63 -23.70
N ASN A 263 0.86 -2.35 -24.29
CA ASN A 263 1.08 -3.70 -24.80
C ASN A 263 2.08 -3.73 -25.98
N VAL A 264 2.06 -2.71 -26.83
CA VAL A 264 3.07 -2.56 -27.89
C VAL A 264 4.47 -2.44 -27.33
N GLU A 265 4.65 -1.61 -26.29
CA GLU A 265 5.96 -1.41 -25.64
C GLU A 265 6.39 -2.64 -24.83
N MET A 266 5.49 -3.26 -24.06
CA MET A 266 5.78 -4.50 -23.35
C MET A 266 6.23 -5.63 -24.28
N LYS A 267 5.60 -5.75 -25.46
CA LYS A 267 6.02 -6.75 -26.45
C LYS A 267 7.46 -6.52 -26.94
N LYS A 268 7.91 -5.27 -27.00
CA LYS A 268 9.30 -4.95 -27.40
C LYS A 268 10.30 -5.23 -26.27
N LEU A 269 9.94 -4.87 -25.03
CA LEU A 269 10.83 -4.87 -23.88
C LEU A 269 10.87 -6.22 -23.15
N ALA A 270 9.73 -6.89 -23.02
CA ALA A 270 9.55 -8.09 -22.20
C ALA A 270 8.62 -9.09 -22.91
N HIS A 271 8.99 -9.52 -24.14
CA HIS A 271 8.17 -10.41 -24.95
C HIS A 271 7.76 -11.69 -24.22
N GLY A 272 6.47 -11.95 -24.15
CA GLY A 272 5.91 -13.13 -23.47
C GLY A 272 5.79 -13.03 -21.95
N MET A 273 6.23 -11.94 -21.34
CA MET A 273 6.02 -11.70 -19.92
C MET A 273 4.61 -11.14 -19.66
N PRO A 274 4.01 -11.44 -18.49
CA PRO A 274 2.70 -10.88 -18.11
C PRO A 274 2.73 -9.35 -18.04
N GLY A 275 1.67 -8.71 -18.54
CA GLY A 275 1.45 -7.26 -18.39
C GLY A 275 0.76 -6.90 -17.08
N LEU A 276 -0.09 -5.85 -17.14
CA LEU A 276 -0.87 -5.37 -16.00
C LEU A 276 -1.95 -6.37 -15.60
N SER A 277 -2.24 -6.47 -14.31
CA SER A 277 -3.34 -7.26 -13.76
C SER A 277 -4.58 -6.43 -13.43
N LYS A 278 -4.41 -5.12 -13.29
CA LYS A 278 -5.45 -4.13 -12.95
C LYS A 278 -5.07 -2.76 -13.51
N ILE A 279 -6.05 -1.85 -13.58
CA ILE A 279 -5.86 -0.49 -14.08
C ILE A 279 -6.67 0.52 -13.28
N SER A 280 -6.02 1.56 -12.79
CA SER A 280 -6.66 2.67 -12.09
C SER A 280 -7.26 3.67 -13.07
N VAL A 281 -8.46 4.16 -12.73
CA VAL A 281 -9.23 5.08 -13.56
C VAL A 281 -9.81 6.23 -12.70
N LEU A 282 -10.02 7.38 -13.32
CA LEU A 282 -10.66 8.53 -12.70
C LEU A 282 -12.18 8.47 -12.89
N THR A 283 -12.92 8.58 -11.78
CA THR A 283 -14.38 8.53 -11.77
C THR A 283 -15.03 9.63 -10.93
N GLY A 284 -14.39 10.80 -10.85
CA GLY A 284 -14.88 11.99 -10.14
C GLY A 284 -14.35 12.17 -8.71
N THR A 285 -13.41 11.35 -8.27
CA THR A 285 -12.70 11.56 -6.99
C THR A 285 -11.42 12.36 -7.21
N SER A 286 -10.98 13.07 -6.16
CA SER A 286 -9.63 13.64 -6.07
C SER A 286 -8.92 13.09 -4.83
N HIS A 287 -7.61 12.92 -4.90
CA HIS A 287 -6.81 12.52 -3.75
C HIS A 287 -6.93 13.53 -2.60
N GLY A 288 -7.15 13.04 -1.37
CA GLY A 288 -7.31 13.87 -0.18
C GLY A 288 -8.62 14.64 -0.08
N GLY A 289 -9.42 14.70 -1.14
CA GLY A 289 -10.72 15.39 -1.19
C GLY A 289 -10.65 16.91 -1.03
N THR A 290 -11.78 17.59 -1.17
CA THR A 290 -11.91 19.03 -0.90
C THR A 290 -12.26 19.26 0.56
N VAL A 291 -11.36 19.92 1.30
CA VAL A 291 -11.57 20.24 2.73
C VAL A 291 -12.38 21.51 2.87
N LEU A 292 -13.53 21.41 3.52
CA LEU A 292 -14.40 22.54 3.82
C LEU A 292 -13.81 23.40 4.94
N ALA A 293 -14.38 24.61 5.14
CA ALA A 293 -13.88 25.56 6.13
C ALA A 293 -13.91 25.04 7.59
N ASP A 294 -14.82 24.11 7.88
CA ASP A 294 -14.96 23.44 9.18
C ASP A 294 -14.04 22.19 9.33
N GLY A 295 -13.16 21.93 8.35
CA GLY A 295 -12.26 20.78 8.34
C GLY A 295 -12.90 19.46 7.85
N SER A 296 -14.20 19.45 7.58
CA SER A 296 -14.88 18.29 7.00
C SER A 296 -14.56 18.15 5.51
N LEU A 297 -14.81 16.94 4.96
CA LEU A 297 -14.64 16.69 3.54
C LEU A 297 -15.93 16.95 2.76
N ALA A 298 -15.80 17.62 1.62
CA ALA A 298 -16.90 17.71 0.66
C ALA A 298 -17.28 16.29 0.19
N LYS A 299 -18.59 16.03 0.13
CA LYS A 299 -19.08 14.75 -0.40
C LYS A 299 -18.78 14.67 -1.89
N VAL A 300 -18.21 13.55 -2.29
CA VAL A 300 -17.89 13.25 -3.70
C VAL A 300 -18.88 12.23 -4.24
N THR A 301 -19.31 12.43 -5.47
CA THR A 301 -20.14 11.49 -6.22
C THR A 301 -19.29 10.75 -7.22
N ILE A 302 -19.19 9.43 -7.08
CA ILE A 302 -18.50 8.57 -8.03
C ILE A 302 -19.42 8.25 -9.22
N ALA A 303 -18.86 8.30 -10.42
CA ALA A 303 -19.48 7.77 -11.64
C ALA A 303 -19.34 6.24 -11.68
N PHE A 304 -20.18 5.53 -10.93
CA PHE A 304 -20.11 4.08 -10.82
C PHE A 304 -20.37 3.34 -12.14
N ASP A 305 -21.14 3.92 -13.03
CA ASP A 305 -21.36 3.40 -14.38
C ASP A 305 -20.07 3.42 -15.21
N VAL A 306 -19.29 4.49 -15.14
CA VAL A 306 -17.96 4.58 -15.77
C VAL A 306 -17.03 3.49 -15.21
N LEU A 307 -16.98 3.34 -13.88
CA LEU A 307 -16.17 2.32 -13.23
C LEU A 307 -16.51 0.91 -13.71
N ARG A 308 -17.81 0.59 -13.82
CA ARG A 308 -18.31 -0.69 -14.33
C ARG A 308 -17.93 -0.92 -15.78
N ASP A 309 -18.18 0.08 -16.64
CA ASP A 309 -18.02 -0.08 -18.08
C ASP A 309 -16.54 -0.23 -18.43
N LEU A 310 -15.66 0.57 -17.81
CA LEU A 310 -14.20 0.43 -17.93
C LEU A 310 -13.70 -0.91 -17.35
N SER A 311 -14.24 -1.39 -16.22
CA SER A 311 -13.91 -2.70 -15.68
C SER A 311 -14.22 -3.83 -16.69
N ARG A 312 -15.33 -3.71 -17.40
CA ARG A 312 -15.72 -4.69 -18.43
C ARG A 312 -14.78 -4.67 -19.63
N VAL A 313 -14.38 -3.49 -20.10
CA VAL A 313 -13.37 -3.34 -21.15
C VAL A 313 -12.04 -3.95 -20.70
N ALA A 314 -11.56 -3.60 -19.50
CA ALA A 314 -10.33 -4.12 -18.93
C ALA A 314 -10.30 -5.66 -18.88
N ARG A 315 -11.41 -6.30 -18.50
CA ARG A 315 -11.50 -7.76 -18.48
C ARG A 315 -11.61 -8.38 -19.87
N LYS A 316 -12.55 -7.90 -20.69
CA LYS A 316 -12.90 -8.55 -21.95
C LYS A 316 -11.85 -8.38 -23.04
N GLU A 317 -11.23 -7.21 -23.11
CA GLU A 317 -10.29 -6.87 -24.18
C GLU A 317 -8.84 -7.11 -23.77
N TYR A 318 -8.52 -6.98 -22.46
CA TYR A 318 -7.13 -7.02 -21.97
C TYR A 318 -6.86 -8.12 -20.94
N GLY A 319 -7.87 -8.89 -20.52
CA GLY A 319 -7.69 -10.01 -19.58
C GLY A 319 -7.33 -9.64 -18.16
N MET A 320 -7.39 -8.34 -17.80
CA MET A 320 -7.13 -7.84 -16.45
C MET A 320 -8.27 -8.17 -15.48
N GLY A 321 -8.06 -8.03 -14.17
CA GLY A 321 -9.10 -8.24 -13.16
C GLY A 321 -10.24 -7.20 -13.20
N GLY A 322 -9.94 -6.00 -13.65
CA GLY A 322 -10.88 -4.88 -13.71
C GLY A 322 -10.21 -3.55 -13.37
N THR A 323 -11.05 -2.54 -13.05
CA THR A 323 -10.60 -1.20 -12.69
C THR A 323 -10.44 -1.03 -11.19
N VAL A 324 -9.52 -0.16 -10.81
CA VAL A 324 -9.21 0.27 -9.44
C VAL A 324 -9.79 1.66 -9.21
N GLN A 325 -10.34 1.89 -8.02
CA GLN A 325 -10.81 3.19 -7.58
C GLN A 325 -9.91 3.79 -6.50
N HIS A 326 -9.31 4.94 -6.80
CA HIS A 326 -8.59 5.77 -5.83
C HIS A 326 -9.48 6.83 -5.19
N GLY A 327 -9.01 7.42 -4.07
CA GLY A 327 -9.72 8.52 -3.40
C GLY A 327 -11.07 8.16 -2.77
N ALA A 328 -11.34 6.88 -2.57
CA ALA A 328 -12.62 6.40 -2.05
C ALA A 328 -12.89 6.81 -0.59
N SER A 329 -11.89 7.27 0.15
CA SER A 329 -12.07 7.78 1.53
C SER A 329 -13.02 8.98 1.65
N THR A 330 -13.34 9.62 0.53
CA THR A 330 -14.28 10.76 0.46
C THR A 330 -15.70 10.35 0.10
N VAL A 331 -15.91 9.08 -0.20
CA VAL A 331 -17.20 8.50 -0.56
C VAL A 331 -18.00 8.20 0.71
N ALA A 332 -19.31 8.48 0.69
CA ALA A 332 -20.17 8.10 1.79
C ALA A 332 -20.17 6.58 1.98
N GLU A 333 -19.92 6.12 3.21
CA GLU A 333 -19.70 4.71 3.51
C GLU A 333 -20.83 3.79 3.07
N GLU A 334 -22.07 4.25 3.12
CA GLU A 334 -23.25 3.53 2.65
C GLU A 334 -23.21 3.19 1.16
N ASN A 335 -22.32 3.81 0.39
CA ASN A 335 -22.13 3.55 -1.04
C ASN A 335 -21.02 2.54 -1.35
N PHE A 336 -20.31 2.02 -0.37
CA PHE A 336 -19.18 1.10 -0.62
C PHE A 336 -19.60 -0.22 -1.28
N ASN A 337 -20.81 -0.71 -1.01
CA ASN A 337 -21.36 -1.86 -1.71
C ASN A 337 -21.52 -1.63 -3.21
N LYS A 338 -21.59 -0.38 -3.67
CA LYS A 338 -21.67 -0.04 -5.08
C LYS A 338 -20.38 -0.35 -5.84
N PHE A 339 -19.20 -0.38 -5.17
CA PHE A 339 -17.97 -0.86 -5.81
C PHE A 339 -18.12 -2.31 -6.26
N VAL A 340 -18.67 -3.16 -5.40
CA VAL A 340 -18.96 -4.56 -5.72
C VAL A 340 -19.98 -4.66 -6.85
N GLN A 341 -21.10 -3.93 -6.74
CA GLN A 341 -22.18 -3.94 -7.74
C GLN A 341 -21.74 -3.42 -9.10
N ASN A 342 -20.72 -2.55 -9.14
CA ASN A 342 -20.15 -2.00 -10.36
C ASN A 342 -18.80 -2.62 -10.74
N GLU A 343 -18.53 -3.83 -10.25
CA GLU A 343 -17.48 -4.71 -10.73
C GLU A 343 -16.05 -4.15 -10.57
N ALA A 344 -15.81 -3.21 -9.65
CA ALA A 344 -14.47 -2.77 -9.32
C ALA A 344 -13.65 -3.94 -8.78
N ILE A 345 -12.42 -4.09 -9.26
CA ILE A 345 -11.54 -5.15 -8.76
C ILE A 345 -10.96 -4.77 -7.41
N GLU A 346 -10.59 -3.51 -7.24
CA GLU A 346 -9.90 -3.00 -6.06
C GLU A 346 -10.37 -1.58 -5.72
N VAL A 347 -10.31 -1.22 -4.43
CA VAL A 347 -10.59 0.11 -3.93
C VAL A 347 -9.54 0.52 -2.90
N HIS A 348 -8.95 1.71 -3.07
CA HIS A 348 -7.90 2.24 -2.21
C HIS A 348 -8.45 3.16 -1.12
N LEU A 349 -8.00 2.96 0.11
CA LEU A 349 -8.53 3.55 1.33
C LEU A 349 -7.40 4.05 2.24
N ALA A 350 -7.16 5.35 2.24
CA ALA A 350 -6.03 5.95 2.94
C ALA A 350 -6.44 6.93 4.06
N THR A 351 -7.09 8.02 3.68
CA THR A 351 -7.27 9.21 4.50
C THR A 351 -8.10 8.97 5.76
N ASN A 352 -9.09 8.08 5.71
CA ASN A 352 -9.97 7.81 6.85
C ASN A 352 -9.20 7.22 8.04
N PHE A 353 -8.26 6.30 7.80
CA PHE A 353 -7.48 5.68 8.88
C PHE A 353 -6.52 6.65 9.57
N MET A 354 -5.99 7.62 8.81
CA MET A 354 -5.21 8.72 9.39
C MET A 354 -6.11 9.68 10.18
N THR A 355 -7.32 9.98 9.69
CA THR A 355 -8.32 10.77 10.45
C THR A 355 -8.63 10.09 11.77
N MET A 356 -8.93 8.80 11.75
CA MET A 356 -9.20 8.02 12.97
C MET A 356 -8.01 8.03 13.95
N PHE A 357 -6.76 8.01 13.47
CA PHE A 357 -5.60 8.17 14.34
C PHE A 357 -5.69 9.50 15.10
N PHE A 358 -5.81 10.63 14.39
CA PHE A 358 -5.87 11.95 15.02
C PHE A 358 -7.10 12.17 15.92
N ASP A 359 -8.20 11.47 15.67
CA ASP A 359 -9.43 11.59 16.45
C ASP A 359 -9.42 10.74 17.72
N ASN A 360 -8.56 9.71 17.79
CA ASN A 360 -8.53 8.78 18.92
C ASN A 360 -7.26 8.86 19.78
N ILE A 361 -6.23 9.61 19.38
CA ILE A 361 -5.05 9.86 20.25
C ILE A 361 -5.40 10.85 21.37
N PRO A 362 -4.65 10.87 22.49
CA PRO A 362 -4.85 11.83 23.57
C PRO A 362 -4.81 13.28 23.07
N ALA A 363 -5.71 14.12 23.61
CA ALA A 363 -5.86 15.50 23.17
C ALA A 363 -4.55 16.32 23.30
N ASP A 364 -3.80 16.11 24.39
CA ASP A 364 -2.51 16.80 24.62
C ASP A 364 -1.46 16.36 23.59
N PHE A 365 -1.45 15.09 23.21
CA PHE A 365 -0.56 14.57 22.17
C PHE A 365 -0.92 15.17 20.80
N LYS A 366 -2.20 15.21 20.46
CA LYS A 366 -2.68 15.86 19.22
C LYS A 366 -2.30 17.34 19.19
N LYS A 367 -2.45 18.06 20.33
CA LYS A 367 -2.07 19.46 20.45
C LYS A 367 -0.57 19.67 20.24
N GLU A 368 0.26 18.77 20.75
CA GLU A 368 1.72 18.81 20.56
C GLU A 368 2.07 18.63 19.06
N MET A 369 1.44 17.67 18.38
CA MET A 369 1.63 17.45 16.94
C MET A 369 1.22 18.70 16.15
N TYR A 370 0.10 19.34 16.48
CA TYR A 370 -0.37 20.54 15.79
C TYR A 370 0.54 21.75 16.04
N ALA A 371 1.04 21.94 17.27
CA ALA A 371 2.03 22.98 17.56
C ALA A 371 3.33 22.78 16.77
N TRP A 372 3.74 21.53 16.55
CA TRP A 372 4.88 21.21 15.68
C TRP A 372 4.60 21.59 14.21
N LEU A 373 3.38 21.32 13.70
CA LEU A 373 2.96 21.68 12.35
C LEU A 373 2.95 23.19 12.14
N ASP A 374 2.52 23.99 13.11
CA ASP A 374 2.52 25.45 13.05
C ASP A 374 3.94 26.02 12.77
N VAL A 375 4.97 25.32 13.19
CA VAL A 375 6.37 25.72 12.98
C VAL A 375 6.94 25.06 11.71
N ASN A 376 6.78 23.74 11.58
CA ASN A 376 7.51 22.96 10.56
C ASN A 376 6.78 22.83 9.23
N SER A 377 5.47 23.11 9.21
CA SER A 377 4.64 23.14 8.00
C SER A 377 4.01 24.51 7.73
N ALA A 378 4.53 25.58 8.32
CA ALA A 378 3.99 26.93 8.20
C ALA A 378 3.84 27.38 6.72
N GLY A 379 4.75 26.93 5.84
CA GLY A 379 4.72 27.21 4.40
C GLY A 379 3.52 26.61 3.66
N ASP A 380 2.86 25.58 4.23
CA ASP A 380 1.68 24.95 3.64
C ASP A 380 0.39 25.75 3.92
N ARG A 381 0.45 26.71 4.84
CA ARG A 381 -0.67 27.58 5.20
C ARG A 381 -0.87 28.65 4.15
N LYS A 382 -1.88 28.51 3.33
CA LYS A 382 -2.22 29.47 2.27
C LYS A 382 -3.12 30.60 2.80
N PRO A 383 -3.07 31.81 2.22
CA PRO A 383 -3.98 32.90 2.58
C PRO A 383 -5.45 32.48 2.50
N GLY A 384 -6.23 32.80 3.53
CA GLY A 384 -7.66 32.45 3.62
C GLY A 384 -7.99 31.05 4.06
N MET A 385 -6.98 30.21 4.36
CA MET A 385 -7.18 28.87 4.89
C MET A 385 -7.51 28.96 6.40
N THR A 386 -8.53 28.19 6.86
CA THR A 386 -8.82 28.06 8.29
C THR A 386 -7.77 27.13 8.97
N ASP A 387 -7.70 27.17 10.31
CA ASP A 387 -6.82 26.28 11.06
C ASP A 387 -7.17 24.81 10.83
N GLU A 388 -8.46 24.48 10.77
CA GLU A 388 -8.97 23.14 10.51
C GLU A 388 -8.50 22.64 9.13
N GLN A 389 -8.61 23.49 8.10
CA GLN A 389 -8.12 23.16 6.75
C GLN A 389 -6.61 22.96 6.71
N PHE A 390 -5.86 23.81 7.41
CA PHE A 390 -4.42 23.68 7.49
C PHE A 390 -4.01 22.38 8.18
N TYR A 391 -4.51 22.13 9.40
CA TYR A 391 -4.16 20.92 10.14
C TYR A 391 -4.60 19.66 9.39
N TYR A 392 -5.77 19.68 8.77
CA TYR A 392 -6.20 18.54 7.97
C TYR A 392 -5.19 18.20 6.86
N LYS A 393 -4.70 19.19 6.12
CA LYS A 393 -3.74 19.00 5.02
C LYS A 393 -2.33 18.69 5.50
N ALA A 394 -1.87 19.40 6.53
CA ALA A 394 -0.50 19.31 7.01
C ALA A 394 -0.24 18.13 7.96
N ARG A 395 -1.28 17.56 8.59
CA ARG A 395 -1.13 16.55 9.68
C ARG A 395 -0.32 15.32 9.30
N LYS A 396 -0.29 14.95 8.02
CA LYS A 396 0.54 13.86 7.52
C LYS A 396 2.02 14.07 7.81
N ASN A 397 2.50 15.31 7.74
CA ASN A 397 3.89 15.68 7.97
C ASN A 397 4.36 15.42 9.42
N ALA A 398 3.44 15.32 10.37
CA ALA A 398 3.76 15.02 11.76
C ALA A 398 3.91 13.51 12.05
N ILE A 399 3.47 12.61 11.16
CA ILE A 399 3.46 11.16 11.42
C ILE A 399 4.89 10.64 11.66
N GLY A 400 5.83 10.92 10.76
CA GLY A 400 7.22 10.50 10.88
C GLY A 400 7.91 11.06 12.11
N PRO A 401 7.96 12.39 12.31
CA PRO A 401 8.58 13.03 13.47
C PRO A 401 8.03 12.55 14.82
N PHE A 402 6.75 12.21 14.88
CA PHE A 402 6.12 11.72 16.12
C PHE A 402 5.99 10.19 16.19
N LYS A 403 6.63 9.44 15.29
CA LYS A 403 6.58 7.97 15.28
C LYS A 403 6.95 7.38 16.65
N ALA A 404 8.08 7.76 17.24
CA ALA A 404 8.53 7.22 18.52
C ALA A 404 7.53 7.50 19.66
N LYS A 405 6.97 8.71 19.72
CA LYS A 405 5.96 9.06 20.73
C LYS A 405 4.66 8.31 20.51
N SER A 406 4.29 8.04 19.26
CA SER A 406 3.10 7.23 18.91
C SER A 406 3.24 5.80 19.42
N TYR A 407 4.42 5.17 19.23
CA TYR A 407 4.70 3.83 19.78
C TYR A 407 4.77 3.81 21.31
N ALA A 408 5.12 4.92 21.94
CA ALA A 408 5.19 5.07 23.41
C ALA A 408 3.83 5.42 24.05
N LEU A 409 2.74 5.48 23.29
CA LEU A 409 1.40 5.70 23.85
C LEU A 409 1.05 4.57 24.85
N PRO A 410 0.33 4.89 25.94
CA PRO A 410 -0.12 3.88 26.91
C PRO A 410 -0.90 2.75 26.22
N GLU A 411 -0.74 1.52 26.72
CA GLU A 411 -1.41 0.34 26.14
C GLU A 411 -2.94 0.52 26.05
N ALA A 412 -3.55 1.19 27.02
CA ALA A 412 -4.98 1.49 27.01
C ALA A 412 -5.38 2.40 25.84
N GLU A 413 -4.57 3.38 25.46
CA GLU A 413 -4.82 4.27 24.32
C GLU A 413 -4.60 3.52 23.00
N LEU A 414 -3.55 2.71 22.89
CA LEU A 414 -3.32 1.85 21.73
C LEU A 414 -4.46 0.83 21.55
N ALA A 415 -4.98 0.27 22.64
CA ALA A 415 -6.11 -0.65 22.60
C ALA A 415 -7.40 0.04 22.14
N LYS A 416 -7.68 1.26 22.65
CA LYS A 416 -8.82 2.08 22.23
C LYS A 416 -8.76 2.40 20.74
N LEU A 417 -7.60 2.86 20.25
CA LEU A 417 -7.38 3.15 18.83
C LEU A 417 -7.54 1.88 17.98
N GLY A 418 -6.97 0.76 18.43
CA GLY A 418 -7.11 -0.54 17.77
C GLY A 418 -8.55 -1.00 17.67
N ALA A 419 -9.39 -0.80 18.71
CA ALA A 419 -10.80 -1.13 18.69
C ALA A 419 -11.59 -0.25 17.69
N ALA A 420 -11.26 1.04 17.61
CA ALA A 420 -11.88 1.94 16.63
C ALA A 420 -11.56 1.51 15.18
N TRP A 421 -10.30 1.20 14.90
CA TRP A 421 -9.90 0.68 13.59
C TRP A 421 -10.57 -0.66 13.26
N GLU A 422 -10.64 -1.58 14.22
CA GLU A 422 -11.28 -2.89 14.03
C GLU A 422 -12.76 -2.75 13.66
N ALA A 423 -13.48 -1.87 14.34
CA ALA A 423 -14.88 -1.60 14.02
C ALA A 423 -15.05 -1.03 12.59
N GLN A 424 -14.11 -0.20 12.14
CA GLN A 424 -14.11 0.34 10.79
C GLN A 424 -13.80 -0.74 9.74
N PHE A 425 -12.81 -1.60 10.00
CA PHE A 425 -12.53 -2.74 9.12
C PHE A 425 -13.69 -3.72 9.05
N ASP A 426 -14.34 -4.03 10.17
CA ASP A 426 -15.54 -4.88 10.20
C ASP A 426 -16.61 -4.33 9.26
N LYS A 427 -16.87 -3.01 9.31
CA LYS A 427 -17.84 -2.34 8.46
C LYS A 427 -17.46 -2.41 6.97
N LEU A 428 -16.24 -2.01 6.64
CA LEU A 428 -15.76 -1.97 5.25
C LEU A 428 -15.71 -3.36 4.64
N PHE A 429 -15.22 -4.35 5.36
CA PHE A 429 -15.19 -5.73 4.88
C PHE A 429 -16.59 -6.27 4.57
N ASN A 430 -17.58 -5.96 5.40
CA ASN A 430 -18.96 -6.35 5.11
C ASN A 430 -19.51 -5.66 3.86
N LEU A 431 -19.29 -4.36 3.70
CA LEU A 431 -19.77 -3.58 2.56
C LEU A 431 -19.11 -4.00 1.24
N LEU A 432 -17.84 -4.44 1.30
CA LEU A 432 -17.06 -4.86 0.13
C LEU A 432 -17.17 -6.37 -0.16
N GLY A 433 -18.03 -7.10 0.57
CA GLY A 433 -18.32 -8.51 0.29
C GLY A 433 -17.20 -9.48 0.68
N MET A 434 -16.40 -9.15 1.70
CA MET A 434 -15.16 -9.87 2.03
C MET A 434 -15.37 -11.22 2.74
N LYS A 435 -16.60 -11.54 3.15
CA LYS A 435 -16.88 -12.81 3.82
C LYS A 435 -16.47 -14.01 2.98
N ASP A 436 -15.75 -14.95 3.59
CA ASP A 436 -15.27 -16.20 3.01
C ASP A 436 -14.32 -16.05 1.79
N THR A 437 -13.81 -14.85 1.51
CA THR A 437 -12.85 -14.63 0.42
C THR A 437 -11.53 -15.34 0.61
N LYS A 438 -11.21 -15.83 1.83
CA LYS A 438 -10.05 -16.71 2.06
C LYS A 438 -10.13 -17.98 1.22
N GLN A 439 -11.31 -18.57 1.05
CA GLN A 439 -11.49 -19.76 0.21
C GLN A 439 -11.18 -19.47 -1.26
N VAL A 440 -11.56 -18.28 -1.74
CA VAL A 440 -11.25 -17.84 -3.10
C VAL A 440 -9.75 -17.62 -3.27
N VAL A 441 -9.11 -16.99 -2.28
CA VAL A 441 -7.65 -16.82 -2.29
C VAL A 441 -6.94 -18.17 -2.29
N ASP A 442 -7.34 -19.12 -1.44
CA ASP A 442 -6.73 -20.46 -1.36
C ASP A 442 -6.91 -21.25 -2.68
N GLN A 443 -7.94 -20.96 -3.46
CA GLN A 443 -8.18 -21.58 -4.78
C GLN A 443 -7.26 -21.05 -5.88
N PHE A 444 -6.98 -19.76 -5.91
CA PHE A 444 -6.29 -19.12 -7.03
C PHE A 444 -4.86 -18.70 -6.72
N ILE A 445 -4.49 -18.56 -5.45
CA ILE A 445 -3.15 -18.08 -5.06
C ILE A 445 -2.29 -19.24 -4.56
N THR A 446 -1.22 -19.50 -5.29
CA THR A 446 -0.15 -20.40 -4.84
C THR A 446 0.94 -19.57 -4.18
N THR A 447 1.21 -19.83 -2.90
CA THR A 447 2.23 -19.11 -2.16
C THR A 447 3.62 -19.64 -2.46
N VAL A 448 4.58 -18.74 -2.65
CA VAL A 448 6.00 -19.07 -2.81
C VAL A 448 6.77 -18.52 -1.61
N LYS A 449 7.50 -19.39 -0.91
CA LYS A 449 8.36 -18.97 0.22
C LYS A 449 9.64 -18.35 -0.30
N VAL A 450 9.66 -17.02 -0.43
CA VAL A 450 10.86 -16.27 -0.78
C VAL A 450 11.65 -15.95 0.48
N ALA A 451 12.76 -16.63 0.69
CA ALA A 451 13.64 -16.41 1.85
C ALA A 451 14.23 -14.99 1.83
N PRO A 452 14.18 -14.26 2.96
CA PRO A 452 14.80 -12.95 3.05
C PRO A 452 16.33 -13.08 2.98
N LYS A 453 16.99 -12.16 2.29
CA LYS A 453 18.45 -12.04 2.30
C LYS A 453 18.85 -11.08 3.40
N LEU A 454 19.73 -11.50 4.31
CA LEU A 454 20.17 -10.63 5.42
C LEU A 454 20.75 -9.30 4.92
N SER A 455 21.45 -9.33 3.77
CA SER A 455 22.01 -8.13 3.14
C SER A 455 20.97 -7.07 2.72
N ASN A 456 19.71 -7.44 2.60
CA ASN A 456 18.63 -6.47 2.30
C ASN A 456 18.17 -5.71 3.57
N TYR A 457 18.56 -6.15 4.76
CA TYR A 457 18.07 -5.62 6.03
C TYR A 457 19.17 -4.96 6.86
N VAL A 458 20.42 -5.39 6.70
CA VAL A 458 21.56 -4.85 7.43
C VAL A 458 22.42 -4.06 6.45
N LYS A 459 22.05 -2.81 6.24
CA LYS A 459 22.76 -1.82 5.40
C LYS A 459 22.87 -0.50 6.16
N ASP A 460 23.82 0.32 5.72
CA ASP A 460 23.94 1.70 6.17
C ASP A 460 22.66 2.50 5.82
N ALA A 461 22.38 3.54 6.62
CA ALA A 461 21.16 4.33 6.51
C ALA A 461 20.95 4.86 5.07
N VAL A 462 19.74 4.61 4.54
CA VAL A 462 19.30 5.21 3.27
C VAL A 462 18.92 6.67 3.52
N GLU A 463 19.42 7.60 2.70
CA GLU A 463 19.03 9.00 2.75
C GLU A 463 17.52 9.16 2.50
N SER A 464 16.89 10.11 3.20
CA SER A 464 15.47 10.43 3.00
C SER A 464 15.27 11.09 1.63
N GLU A 465 14.32 10.57 0.86
CA GLU A 465 13.93 11.14 -0.42
C GLU A 465 12.98 12.34 -0.20
N ASP A 466 13.15 13.40 -0.99
CA ASP A 466 12.15 14.47 -1.10
C ASP A 466 11.00 14.02 -2.01
N VAL A 467 9.84 13.80 -1.41
CA VAL A 467 8.61 13.33 -2.08
C VAL A 467 7.49 14.36 -2.01
N SER A 468 7.83 15.62 -1.72
CA SER A 468 6.84 16.69 -1.51
C SER A 468 6.00 17.05 -2.75
N ASP A 469 6.43 16.63 -3.93
CA ASP A 469 5.78 16.84 -5.22
C ASP A 469 4.98 15.63 -5.73
N LEU A 470 4.89 14.54 -4.93
CA LEU A 470 4.06 13.38 -5.26
C LEU A 470 2.65 13.52 -4.67
N SER A 471 1.65 12.96 -5.39
CA SER A 471 0.28 12.84 -4.88
C SER A 471 0.14 11.70 -3.87
N ASP A 472 -0.80 11.86 -2.93
CA ASP A 472 -1.20 10.84 -1.94
C ASP A 472 -2.53 10.21 -2.32
#